data_300bec007172a8ad4bb04d6c6083ec14
#
_entry.id   300bec007172a8ad4bb04d6c6083ec14
#
_cell.length_a   1.000
_cell.length_b   1.000
_cell.length_c   1.000
_cell.angle_alpha   90.00
_cell.angle_beta   90.00
_cell.angle_gamma   90.00
#
_symmetry.space_group_name_H-M   'P 1'
#
loop_
_entity.id
_entity.type
_entity.pdbx_description
1 polymer ?
#
loop_
_entity_poly.entity_id
_entity_poly.type
_entity_poly.pdbx_seq_one_letter_code
_entity_poly.pdbx_strand_id
1 'polypeptide(L)'
;KTQRFLRRRRIAKIELLLRKYGDIGVTELGNQTPRDTGEAASSWYYDIERTSKGWVLHFMNSDMVENTPLVILLQYGHGTRGGTYILGRDFINPAIKPVMDSLSATLWKEVISE
;
A
#
# COMPACT_ATOMS: atom_id res chain seq x y z
N LYS A 1 16.79 -29.84 10.75
CA LYS A 1 15.51 -29.59 11.44
C LYS A 1 15.46 -28.20 12.06
N THR A 2 16.52 -27.78 12.73
CA THR A 2 16.60 -26.47 13.38
C THR A 2 16.51 -25.33 12.37
N GLN A 3 17.19 -25.44 11.23
CA GLN A 3 17.17 -24.42 10.20
C GLN A 3 15.77 -24.28 9.58
N ARG A 4 15.07 -25.41 9.37
CA ARG A 4 13.72 -25.39 8.84
C ARG A 4 12.74 -24.72 9.81
N PHE A 5 12.88 -25.00 11.09
CA PHE A 5 12.05 -24.40 12.14
C PHE A 5 12.28 -22.89 12.21
N LEU A 6 13.53 -22.45 12.22
CA LEU A 6 13.88 -21.02 12.25
C LEU A 6 13.38 -20.30 11.00
N ARG A 7 13.48 -20.96 9.85
CA ARG A 7 12.97 -20.39 8.59
C ARG A 7 11.47 -20.18 8.64
N ARG A 8 10.71 -21.16 9.16
CA ARG A 8 9.24 -21.01 9.30
C ARG A 8 8.87 -19.88 10.23
N ARG A 9 9.59 -19.73 11.34
CA ARG A 9 9.36 -18.61 12.27
C ARG A 9 9.64 -17.27 11.61
N ARG A 10 10.69 -17.17 10.83
CA ARG A 10 11.04 -15.96 10.10
C ARG A 10 9.95 -15.59 9.08
N ILE A 11 9.47 -16.58 8.33
CA ILE A 11 8.40 -16.38 7.35
C ILE A 11 7.14 -15.88 8.04
N ALA A 12 6.72 -16.51 9.13
CA ALA A 12 5.54 -16.11 9.89
C ALA A 12 5.69 -14.69 10.44
N LYS A 13 6.87 -14.33 10.92
CA LYS A 13 7.15 -13.01 11.46
C LYS A 13 7.10 -11.93 10.37
N ILE A 14 7.65 -12.21 9.20
CA ILE A 14 7.56 -11.30 8.04
C ILE A 14 6.11 -11.09 7.66
N GLU A 15 5.32 -12.16 7.54
CA GLU A 15 3.92 -12.05 7.17
C GLU A 15 3.12 -11.21 8.16
N LEU A 16 3.33 -11.40 9.46
CA LEU A 16 2.66 -10.60 10.49
C LEU A 16 3.02 -9.12 10.37
N LEU A 17 4.28 -8.80 10.11
CA LEU A 17 4.70 -7.41 9.92
C LEU A 17 4.08 -6.81 8.68
N LEU A 18 4.02 -7.55 7.57
CA LEU A 18 3.40 -7.07 6.34
C LEU A 18 1.91 -6.80 6.55
N ARG A 19 1.20 -7.66 7.29
CA ARG A 19 -0.21 -7.43 7.62
C ARG A 19 -0.39 -6.16 8.46
N LYS A 20 0.46 -5.99 9.47
CA LYS A 20 0.42 -4.81 10.32
C LYS A 20 0.61 -3.54 9.50
N TYR A 21 1.64 -3.50 8.66
CA TYR A 21 1.95 -2.32 7.86
C TYR A 21 1.00 -2.16 6.67
N GLY A 22 0.40 -3.25 6.20
CA GLY A 22 -0.71 -3.17 5.24
C GLY A 22 -1.89 -2.42 5.82
N ASP A 23 -2.29 -2.73 7.04
CA ASP A 23 -3.37 -2.04 7.74
C ASP A 23 -3.04 -0.57 7.99
N ILE A 24 -1.81 -0.28 8.42
CA ILE A 24 -1.36 1.10 8.64
C ILE A 24 -1.38 1.87 7.31
N GLY A 25 -0.89 1.26 6.24
CA GLY A 25 -0.85 1.89 4.92
C GLY A 25 -2.23 2.21 4.39
N VAL A 26 -3.18 1.28 4.54
CA VAL A 26 -4.57 1.50 4.14
C VAL A 26 -5.17 2.68 4.90
N THR A 27 -4.93 2.77 6.20
CA THR A 27 -5.40 3.88 7.02
C THR A 27 -4.80 5.21 6.55
N GLU A 28 -3.50 5.25 6.33
CA GLU A 28 -2.82 6.48 5.90
C GLU A 28 -3.25 6.91 4.51
N LEU A 29 -3.38 5.95 3.58
CA LEU A 29 -3.88 6.25 2.23
C LEU A 29 -5.30 6.80 2.29
N GLY A 30 -6.16 6.21 3.11
CA GLY A 30 -7.52 6.70 3.31
C GLY A 30 -7.55 8.13 3.86
N ASN A 31 -6.68 8.41 4.84
CA ASN A 31 -6.61 9.73 5.45
C ASN A 31 -6.14 10.82 4.47
N GLN A 32 -5.26 10.47 3.53
CA GLN A 32 -4.69 11.42 2.58
C GLN A 32 -5.47 11.53 1.26
N THR A 33 -6.36 10.58 0.98
CA THR A 33 -7.15 10.60 -0.26
C THR A 33 -8.12 11.79 -0.26
N PRO A 34 -8.19 12.57 -1.36
CA PRO A 34 -9.18 13.64 -1.47
C PRO A 34 -10.60 13.12 -1.27
N ARG A 35 -11.40 13.82 -0.47
CA ARG A 35 -12.69 13.33 0.00
C ARG A 35 -13.91 14.02 -0.63
N ASP A 36 -13.94 14.16 -1.92
CA ASP A 36 -15.10 14.73 -2.59
C ASP A 36 -16.35 13.90 -2.32
N THR A 37 -16.24 12.57 -2.35
CA THR A 37 -17.35 11.67 -2.05
C THR A 37 -17.09 10.80 -0.81
N GLY A 38 -15.85 10.69 -0.37
CA GLY A 38 -15.46 9.80 0.71
C GLY A 38 -15.35 8.33 0.30
N GLU A 39 -15.90 7.96 -0.86
CA GLU A 39 -15.91 6.56 -1.30
C GLU A 39 -14.51 6.06 -1.65
N ALA A 40 -13.74 6.84 -2.41
CA ALA A 40 -12.38 6.47 -2.75
C ALA A 40 -11.51 6.32 -1.50
N ALA A 41 -11.68 7.23 -0.52
CA ALA A 41 -10.91 7.19 0.73
C ALA A 41 -11.19 5.91 1.53
N SER A 42 -12.38 5.36 1.47
CA SER A 42 -12.77 4.16 2.21
C SER A 42 -12.63 2.86 1.41
N SER A 43 -12.14 2.94 0.18
CA SER A 43 -12.05 1.78 -0.72
C SER A 43 -10.65 1.20 -0.84
N TRP A 44 -9.70 1.65 -0.04
CA TRP A 44 -8.35 1.11 -0.02
C TRP A 44 -8.32 -0.26 0.64
N TYR A 45 -7.49 -1.15 0.08
CA TYR A 45 -7.21 -2.45 0.68
C TYR A 45 -5.81 -2.87 0.27
N TYR A 46 -5.27 -3.89 0.93
CA TYR A 46 -3.95 -4.39 0.60
C TYR A 46 -4.00 -5.89 0.35
N ASP A 47 -2.97 -6.37 -0.33
CA ASP A 47 -2.75 -7.78 -0.54
C ASP A 47 -1.26 -8.08 -0.42
N ILE A 48 -0.94 -9.27 0.04
CA ILE A 48 0.44 -9.72 0.21
C ILE A 48 0.69 -10.85 -0.77
N GLU A 49 1.71 -10.66 -1.60
CA GLU A 49 2.14 -11.68 -2.55
C GLU A 49 3.53 -12.16 -2.18
N ARG A 50 3.70 -13.48 -2.17
CA ARG A 50 5.02 -14.08 -1.97
C ARG A 50 5.52 -14.61 -3.30
N THR A 51 6.67 -14.12 -3.75
CA THR A 51 7.29 -14.51 -5.01
C THR A 51 8.61 -15.24 -4.76
N SER A 52 9.20 -15.81 -5.81
CA SER A 52 10.52 -16.42 -5.71
C SER A 52 11.62 -15.43 -5.35
N LYS A 53 11.37 -14.13 -5.57
CA LYS A 53 12.33 -13.06 -5.27
C LYS A 53 12.08 -12.36 -3.95
N GLY A 54 11.01 -12.69 -3.25
CA GLY A 54 10.67 -12.07 -1.98
C GLY A 54 9.18 -11.82 -1.82
N TRP A 55 8.85 -10.77 -1.08
CA TRP A 55 7.48 -10.43 -0.74
C TRP A 55 7.09 -9.11 -1.41
N VAL A 56 5.83 -9.02 -1.81
CA VAL A 56 5.28 -7.77 -2.35
C VAL A 56 4.03 -7.41 -1.55
N LEU A 57 4.01 -6.19 -1.06
CA LEU A 57 2.84 -5.63 -0.39
C LEU A 57 2.15 -4.69 -1.39
N HIS A 58 0.97 -5.10 -1.85
CA HIS A 58 0.19 -4.34 -2.83
C HIS A 58 -0.86 -3.50 -2.13
N PHE A 59 -0.95 -2.22 -2.49
CA PHE A 59 -2.06 -1.36 -2.08
C PHE A 59 -2.96 -1.11 -3.28
N MET A 60 -4.23 -1.37 -3.12
CA MET A 60 -5.22 -1.33 -4.20
C MET A 60 -6.45 -0.55 -3.75
N ASN A 61 -7.20 -0.04 -4.73
CA ASN A 61 -8.44 0.69 -4.43
C ASN A 61 -9.55 0.17 -5.34
N SER A 62 -10.69 -0.16 -4.74
CA SER A 62 -11.81 -0.76 -5.44
C SER A 62 -12.75 0.26 -6.09
N ASP A 63 -12.54 1.56 -5.86
CA ASP A 63 -13.34 2.61 -6.49
C ASP A 63 -12.81 2.89 -7.90
N MET A 64 -13.49 2.38 -8.90
CA MET A 64 -13.03 2.36 -10.28
C MET A 64 -13.85 3.32 -11.14
N VAL A 65 -13.16 3.95 -12.09
CA VAL A 65 -13.78 4.73 -13.17
C VAL A 65 -13.25 4.14 -14.49
N GLU A 66 -14.12 3.49 -15.25
CA GLU A 66 -13.76 2.88 -16.54
C GLU A 66 -12.48 2.04 -16.48
N ASN A 67 -12.38 1.06 -15.67
CA ASN A 67 -11.21 0.17 -15.54
C ASN A 67 -9.96 0.82 -14.91
N THR A 68 -10.07 2.06 -14.42
CA THR A 68 -8.95 2.73 -13.75
C THR A 68 -9.38 3.09 -12.33
N PRO A 69 -8.58 2.78 -11.30
CA PRO A 69 -8.89 3.26 -9.95
C PRO A 69 -8.99 4.78 -9.94
N LEU A 70 -10.05 5.30 -9.34
CA LEU A 70 -10.25 6.75 -9.25
C LEU A 70 -9.06 7.44 -8.58
N VAL A 71 -8.43 6.80 -7.60
CA VAL A 71 -7.28 7.36 -6.89
C VAL A 71 -6.10 7.65 -7.82
N ILE A 72 -5.93 6.88 -8.90
CA ILE A 72 -4.88 7.13 -9.89
C ILE A 72 -5.16 8.42 -10.65
N LEU A 73 -6.42 8.65 -11.01
CA LEU A 73 -6.82 9.89 -11.67
C LEU A 73 -6.62 11.09 -10.74
N LEU A 74 -6.91 10.93 -9.45
CA LEU A 74 -6.71 11.98 -8.46
C LEU A 74 -5.24 12.28 -8.23
N GLN A 75 -4.40 11.25 -8.24
CA GLN A 75 -2.96 11.39 -8.03
C GLN A 75 -2.26 12.10 -9.19
N TYR A 76 -2.57 11.71 -10.42
CA TYR A 76 -1.85 12.14 -11.61
C TYR A 76 -2.60 13.16 -12.47
N GLY A 77 -3.87 13.38 -12.19
CA GLY A 77 -4.69 14.25 -13.00
C GLY A 77 -5.25 13.52 -14.22
N HIS A 78 -6.21 14.14 -14.88
CA HIS A 78 -6.86 13.53 -16.03
C HIS A 78 -7.61 14.56 -16.87
N GLY A 79 -7.83 14.22 -18.15
CA GLY A 79 -8.70 15.00 -19.01
C GLY A 79 -10.16 14.68 -18.75
N THR A 80 -11.04 15.64 -19.04
CA THR A 80 -12.49 15.46 -18.96
C THR A 80 -13.09 15.41 -20.36
N ARG A 81 -14.32 14.95 -20.47
CA ARG A 81 -15.05 14.90 -21.75
C ARG A 81 -15.26 16.30 -22.34
N GLY A 82 -15.30 17.34 -21.51
CA GLY A 82 -15.46 18.72 -21.98
C GLY A 82 -14.19 19.37 -22.46
N GLY A 83 -13.08 18.63 -22.55
CA GLY A 83 -11.79 19.16 -23.03
C GLY A 83 -10.99 19.86 -21.95
N THR A 84 -11.43 19.86 -20.71
CA THR A 84 -10.70 20.42 -19.56
C THR A 84 -9.75 19.38 -18.99
N TYR A 85 -8.66 19.82 -18.35
CA TYR A 85 -7.76 18.93 -17.64
C TYR A 85 -7.81 19.24 -16.13
N ILE A 86 -7.96 18.19 -15.33
CA ILE A 86 -7.93 18.30 -13.86
C ILE A 86 -6.55 17.91 -13.39
N LEU A 87 -5.89 18.85 -12.68
CA LEU A 87 -4.54 18.61 -12.17
C LEU A 87 -4.56 17.57 -11.05
N GLY A 88 -3.55 16.71 -11.05
CA GLY A 88 -3.37 15.76 -9.98
C GLY A 88 -2.78 16.39 -8.73
N ARG A 89 -2.90 15.68 -7.62
CA ARG A 89 -2.27 16.03 -6.35
C ARG A 89 -1.56 14.80 -5.81
N ASP A 90 -0.28 14.93 -5.51
CA ASP A 90 0.50 13.83 -4.95
C ASP A 90 0.09 13.60 -3.50
N PHE A 91 -0.76 12.61 -3.26
CA PHE A 91 -1.17 12.20 -1.91
C PHE A 91 -0.72 10.78 -1.58
N ILE A 92 -0.53 9.93 -2.59
CA ILE A 92 -0.15 8.52 -2.39
C ILE A 92 1.26 8.44 -1.82
N ASN A 93 2.23 9.10 -2.43
CA ASN A 93 3.61 9.03 -1.97
C ASN A 93 3.80 9.57 -0.55
N PRO A 94 3.27 10.77 -0.19
CA PRO A 94 3.38 11.24 1.19
C PRO A 94 2.71 10.32 2.21
N ALA A 95 1.62 9.64 1.82
CA ALA A 95 0.93 8.73 2.71
C ALA A 95 1.72 7.45 2.95
N ILE A 96 2.27 6.86 1.87
CA ILE A 96 2.84 5.51 1.93
C ILE A 96 4.33 5.48 2.25
N LYS A 97 5.09 6.51 1.89
CA LYS A 97 6.53 6.51 2.09
C LYS A 97 6.94 6.34 3.56
N PRO A 98 6.36 7.09 4.53
CA PRO A 98 6.70 6.88 5.93
C PRO A 98 6.36 5.48 6.42
N VAL A 99 5.26 4.90 5.93
CA VAL A 99 4.83 3.55 6.29
C VAL A 99 5.85 2.53 5.80
N MET A 100 6.27 2.63 4.55
CA MET A 100 7.24 1.69 3.98
C MET A 100 8.63 1.87 4.57
N ASP A 101 9.04 3.09 4.88
CA ASP A 101 10.30 3.35 5.56
C ASP A 101 10.31 2.70 6.95
N SER A 102 9.21 2.81 7.69
CA SER A 102 9.06 2.19 9.00
C SER A 102 9.05 0.66 8.90
N LEU A 103 8.35 0.11 7.92
CA LEU A 103 8.34 -1.34 7.67
C LEU A 103 9.76 -1.83 7.39
N SER A 104 10.49 -1.16 6.52
CA SER A 104 11.85 -1.53 6.15
C SER A 104 12.77 -1.52 7.37
N ALA A 105 12.70 -0.49 8.20
CA ALA A 105 13.50 -0.38 9.42
C ALA A 105 13.17 -1.51 10.41
N THR A 106 11.87 -1.82 10.56
CA THR A 106 11.41 -2.89 11.46
C THR A 106 11.85 -4.25 10.96
N LEU A 107 11.74 -4.52 9.66
CA LEU A 107 12.21 -5.76 9.07
C LEU A 107 13.70 -5.96 9.30
N TRP A 108 14.48 -4.92 9.07
CA TRP A 108 15.92 -4.98 9.29
C TRP A 108 16.24 -5.28 10.74
N LYS A 109 15.61 -4.56 11.66
CA LYS A 109 15.89 -4.68 13.09
C LYS A 109 15.41 -6.00 13.68
N GLU A 110 14.19 -6.42 13.37
CA GLU A 110 13.55 -7.55 14.06
C GLU A 110 13.67 -8.88 13.34
N VAL A 111 13.93 -8.87 12.04
CA VAL A 111 13.95 -10.10 11.23
C VAL A 111 15.34 -10.38 10.67
N ILE A 112 15.91 -9.41 9.96
CA ILE A 112 17.15 -9.64 9.19
C ILE A 112 18.38 -9.68 10.08
N SER A 113 18.40 -8.89 11.14
CA SER A 113 19.54 -8.78 12.05
C SER A 113 19.61 -9.90 13.10
N GLU A 114 18.65 -10.81 13.12
CA GLU A 114 18.67 -11.97 14.03
C GLU A 114 19.84 -12.94 13.77
#